data_f5f82ebd40a53580bf7c7221612a4d5e
#
_entry.id   f5f82ebd40a53580bf7c7221612a4d5e
#
_cell.length_a   1.000
_cell.length_b   1.000
_cell.length_c   1.000
_cell.angle_alpha   90.00
_cell.angle_beta   90.00
_cell.angle_gamma   90.00
#
_symmetry.space_group_name_H-M   'P 1'
#
loop_
_entity.id
_entity.type
_entity.pdbx_description
1 polymer ?
#
loop_
_entity_poly.entity_id
_entity_poly.type
_entity_poly.pdbx_seq_one_letter_code
_entity_poly.pdbx_strand_id
1 'polypeptide(L)'
;INGIRTGKCDITSKGSIERIIQEFNPSIILHCASMTNIEQCELDKNIAKEINILSTTCLIESIIDKDVKLIYISTDAVYDGVRGGFSESDKVNPLNFYGISKYEGELEVAKKENALIFRTNIFGWNIQNKKSLGEWVLDELQENRRINGFKDASFSSIYTLEFARIIDIAIRKDLSGVYNCGSADACSKYEFAVKIADCFRFDKALVLPISIDDFNFQAERGKRLDLNVNKLQGKLDYRLPTVDQSIEAFYRDYKCGLPDEIKRNISTVQEQSAIIPYGRQWIDENDIQEVISLM
;
A
#
# COMPACT_ATOMS: atom_id res chain seq x y z
N ILE A 1 17.67 9.58 -11.69
CA ILE A 1 18.05 8.20 -11.39
C ILE A 1 18.78 7.69 -12.63
N ASN A 2 20.10 7.90 -12.66
CA ASN A 2 20.93 7.53 -13.79
C ASN A 2 20.92 6.01 -13.99
N GLY A 3 20.51 5.55 -15.19
CA GLY A 3 20.54 4.14 -15.59
C GLY A 3 19.21 3.37 -15.48
N ILE A 4 18.13 3.97 -14.95
CA ILE A 4 16.81 3.33 -14.94
C ILE A 4 16.09 3.62 -16.26
N ARG A 5 15.73 2.56 -17.00
CA ARG A 5 14.83 2.67 -18.15
C ARG A 5 13.41 2.88 -17.67
N THR A 6 12.70 3.80 -18.29
CA THR A 6 11.29 4.08 -18.02
C THR A 6 10.46 3.87 -19.27
N GLY A 7 9.22 3.43 -19.09
CA GLY A 7 8.27 3.24 -20.19
C GLY A 7 6.86 3.51 -19.71
N LYS A 8 6.03 4.05 -20.58
CA LYS A 8 4.63 4.30 -20.30
C LYS A 8 3.82 3.03 -20.55
N CYS A 9 3.06 2.59 -19.54
CA CYS A 9 2.17 1.45 -19.61
C CYS A 9 0.76 1.84 -19.15
N ASP A 10 -0.21 1.68 -20.05
CA ASP A 10 -1.61 1.68 -19.66
C ASP A 10 -1.97 0.26 -19.23
N ILE A 11 -2.17 0.05 -17.92
CA ILE A 11 -2.46 -1.28 -17.37
C ILE A 11 -3.87 -1.78 -17.71
N THR A 12 -4.77 -0.92 -18.18
CA THR A 12 -6.11 -1.32 -18.63
C THR A 12 -6.09 -1.82 -20.07
N SER A 13 -4.98 -1.64 -20.79
CA SER A 13 -4.78 -2.09 -22.15
C SER A 13 -3.85 -3.30 -22.23
N LYS A 14 -4.39 -4.48 -22.60
CA LYS A 14 -3.60 -5.70 -22.78
C LYS A 14 -2.43 -5.50 -23.73
N GLY A 15 -2.66 -4.83 -24.88
CA GLY A 15 -1.60 -4.55 -25.85
C GLY A 15 -0.50 -3.63 -25.30
N SER A 16 -0.83 -2.70 -24.39
CA SER A 16 0.16 -1.87 -23.69
C SER A 16 1.02 -2.71 -22.74
N ILE A 17 0.40 -3.64 -21.99
CA ILE A 17 1.09 -4.57 -21.09
C ILE A 17 2.04 -5.47 -21.90
N GLU A 18 1.54 -6.11 -22.95
CA GLU A 18 2.34 -7.01 -23.81
C GLU A 18 3.53 -6.29 -24.44
N ARG A 19 3.34 -5.07 -24.94
CA ARG A 19 4.41 -4.23 -25.49
C ARG A 19 5.50 -3.95 -24.45
N ILE A 20 5.14 -3.56 -23.24
CA ILE A 20 6.11 -3.26 -22.18
C ILE A 20 6.86 -4.53 -21.75
N ILE A 21 6.17 -5.66 -21.60
CA ILE A 21 6.82 -6.95 -21.29
C ILE A 21 7.82 -7.32 -22.38
N GLN A 22 7.45 -7.17 -23.65
CA GLN A 22 8.35 -7.46 -24.77
C GLN A 22 9.55 -6.50 -24.80
N GLU A 23 9.32 -5.20 -24.59
CA GLU A 23 10.37 -4.16 -24.63
C GLU A 23 11.39 -4.33 -23.51
N PHE A 24 10.93 -4.62 -22.27
CA PHE A 24 11.79 -4.70 -21.09
C PHE A 24 12.31 -6.11 -20.84
N ASN A 25 11.64 -7.15 -21.34
CA ASN A 25 11.96 -8.56 -21.12
C ASN A 25 12.33 -8.86 -19.65
N PRO A 26 11.43 -8.58 -18.67
CA PRO A 26 11.76 -8.67 -17.27
C PRO A 26 11.84 -10.13 -16.81
N SER A 27 12.75 -10.44 -15.90
CA SER A 27 12.75 -11.69 -15.13
C SER A 27 11.84 -11.64 -13.88
N ILE A 28 11.58 -10.42 -13.40
CA ILE A 28 10.73 -10.17 -12.23
C ILE A 28 9.82 -8.99 -12.52
N ILE A 29 8.55 -9.10 -12.17
CA ILE A 29 7.57 -8.02 -12.20
C ILE A 29 7.07 -7.78 -10.78
N LEU A 30 7.22 -6.54 -10.29
CA LEU A 30 6.59 -6.06 -9.06
C LEU A 30 5.32 -5.27 -9.44
N HIS A 31 4.16 -5.88 -9.22
CA HIS A 31 2.86 -5.28 -9.56
C HIS A 31 2.31 -4.48 -8.39
N CYS A 32 2.53 -3.16 -8.43
CA CYS A 32 2.05 -2.20 -7.44
C CYS A 32 0.86 -1.35 -7.93
N ALA A 33 0.53 -1.42 -9.23
CA ALA A 33 -0.53 -0.61 -9.80
C ALA A 33 -1.90 -1.07 -9.28
N SER A 34 -2.64 -0.15 -8.68
CA SER A 34 -3.95 -0.44 -8.08
C SER A 34 -4.72 0.86 -7.79
N MET A 35 -6.02 0.83 -7.91
CA MET A 35 -6.91 1.81 -7.31
C MET A 35 -7.02 1.50 -5.82
N THR A 36 -6.45 2.35 -4.97
CA THR A 36 -6.30 2.09 -3.53
C THR A 36 -7.20 2.95 -2.64
N ASN A 37 -7.95 3.90 -3.20
CA ASN A 37 -8.93 4.67 -2.45
C ASN A 37 -10.18 3.82 -2.23
N ILE A 38 -10.43 3.46 -0.96
CA ILE A 38 -11.49 2.53 -0.56
C ILE A 38 -12.87 3.10 -0.90
N GLU A 39 -13.10 4.40 -0.61
CA GLU A 39 -14.37 5.08 -0.91
C GLU A 39 -14.63 5.13 -2.42
N GLN A 40 -13.61 5.47 -3.20
CA GLN A 40 -13.75 5.50 -4.65
C GLN A 40 -13.98 4.13 -5.27
N CYS A 41 -13.35 3.08 -4.73
CA CYS A 41 -13.62 1.71 -5.18
C CYS A 41 -15.08 1.31 -4.91
N GLU A 42 -15.68 1.81 -3.82
CA GLU A 42 -17.08 1.56 -3.51
C GLU A 42 -18.02 2.35 -4.41
N LEU A 43 -17.67 3.62 -4.70
CA LEU A 43 -18.45 4.50 -5.58
C LEU A 43 -18.41 4.07 -7.05
N ASP A 44 -17.24 3.64 -7.54
CA ASP A 44 -17.08 3.21 -8.93
C ASP A 44 -16.45 1.82 -9.01
N LYS A 45 -17.30 0.82 -8.77
CA LYS A 45 -16.91 -0.59 -8.81
C LYS A 45 -16.43 -1.04 -10.18
N ASN A 46 -16.89 -0.41 -11.26
CA ASN A 46 -16.47 -0.76 -12.61
C ASN A 46 -15.02 -0.36 -12.88
N ILE A 47 -14.64 0.87 -12.52
CA ILE A 47 -13.25 1.33 -12.64
C ILE A 47 -12.34 0.52 -11.70
N ALA A 48 -12.76 0.28 -10.44
CA ALA A 48 -11.99 -0.55 -9.53
C ALA A 48 -11.79 -1.97 -10.06
N LYS A 49 -12.81 -2.57 -10.67
CA LYS A 49 -12.71 -3.88 -11.34
C LYS A 49 -11.73 -3.84 -12.52
N GLU A 50 -11.83 -2.85 -13.36
CA GLU A 50 -10.95 -2.67 -14.53
C GLU A 50 -9.48 -2.57 -14.09
N ILE A 51 -9.20 -1.71 -13.10
CA ILE A 51 -7.84 -1.43 -12.64
C ILE A 51 -7.26 -2.55 -11.77
N ASN A 52 -8.03 -3.13 -10.83
CA ASN A 52 -7.49 -4.06 -9.85
C ASN A 52 -7.61 -5.53 -10.28
N ILE A 53 -8.60 -5.86 -11.11
CA ILE A 53 -8.90 -7.25 -11.49
C ILE A 53 -8.49 -7.49 -12.94
N LEU A 54 -9.14 -6.81 -13.90
CA LEU A 54 -8.95 -7.09 -15.32
C LEU A 54 -7.52 -6.79 -15.78
N SER A 55 -6.89 -5.71 -15.26
CA SER A 55 -5.50 -5.43 -15.55
C SER A 55 -4.56 -6.54 -15.05
N THR A 56 -4.85 -7.08 -13.86
CA THR A 56 -4.09 -8.20 -13.29
C THR A 56 -4.30 -9.47 -14.10
N THR A 57 -5.54 -9.74 -14.55
CA THR A 57 -5.84 -10.85 -15.47
C THR A 57 -5.04 -10.72 -16.76
N CYS A 58 -5.06 -9.54 -17.41
CA CYS A 58 -4.28 -9.28 -18.62
C CYS A 58 -2.76 -9.47 -18.41
N LEU A 59 -2.25 -9.02 -17.27
CA LEU A 59 -0.84 -9.23 -16.92
C LEU A 59 -0.52 -10.73 -16.79
N ILE A 60 -1.32 -11.49 -16.05
CA ILE A 60 -1.14 -12.94 -15.89
C ILE A 60 -1.19 -13.65 -17.22
N GLU A 61 -2.19 -13.40 -18.07
CA GLU A 61 -2.29 -13.98 -19.42
C GLU A 61 -1.04 -13.69 -20.28
N SER A 62 -0.44 -12.52 -20.10
CA SER A 62 0.74 -12.11 -20.88
C SER A 62 2.04 -12.79 -20.42
N ILE A 63 2.07 -13.38 -19.21
CA ILE A 63 3.28 -13.97 -18.60
C ILE A 63 3.11 -15.41 -18.11
N ILE A 64 1.93 -16.02 -18.28
CA ILE A 64 1.64 -17.34 -17.68
C ILE A 64 2.64 -18.41 -18.10
N ASP A 65 3.01 -18.44 -19.39
CA ASP A 65 3.95 -19.39 -19.96
C ASP A 65 5.41 -18.89 -20.01
N LYS A 66 5.70 -17.74 -19.39
CA LYS A 66 7.03 -17.14 -19.36
C LYS A 66 7.74 -17.43 -18.06
N ASP A 67 9.06 -17.55 -18.09
CA ASP A 67 9.90 -17.62 -16.91
C ASP A 67 10.08 -16.22 -16.29
N VAL A 68 8.99 -15.70 -15.74
CA VAL A 68 8.89 -14.39 -15.09
C VAL A 68 8.30 -14.59 -13.70
N LYS A 69 8.98 -14.12 -12.68
CA LYS A 69 8.45 -14.10 -11.32
C LYS A 69 7.53 -12.89 -11.14
N LEU A 70 6.30 -13.11 -10.70
CA LEU A 70 5.37 -12.03 -10.37
C LEU A 70 5.30 -11.85 -8.86
N ILE A 71 5.46 -10.61 -8.40
CA ILE A 71 5.24 -10.18 -7.02
C ILE A 71 4.04 -9.23 -7.01
N TYR A 72 2.98 -9.62 -6.33
CA TYR A 72 1.75 -8.87 -6.25
C TYR A 72 1.57 -8.25 -4.86
N ILE A 73 1.33 -6.95 -4.84
CA ILE A 73 1.04 -6.23 -3.60
C ILE A 73 -0.46 -6.22 -3.37
N SER A 74 -0.89 -7.02 -2.40
CA SER A 74 -2.25 -7.09 -1.90
C SER A 74 -2.41 -6.27 -0.61
N THR A 75 -3.48 -6.48 0.14
CA THR A 75 -3.88 -5.66 1.28
C THR A 75 -4.36 -6.51 2.46
N ASP A 76 -4.27 -5.97 3.68
CA ASP A 76 -4.93 -6.47 4.89
C ASP A 76 -6.47 -6.41 4.79
N ALA A 77 -7.02 -5.50 3.96
CA ALA A 77 -8.45 -5.34 3.76
C ALA A 77 -9.14 -6.54 3.06
N VAL A 78 -8.41 -7.59 2.71
CA VAL A 78 -9.00 -8.89 2.29
C VAL A 78 -9.66 -9.62 3.47
N TYR A 79 -9.34 -9.26 4.71
CA TYR A 79 -9.94 -9.80 5.92
C TYR A 79 -11.10 -8.92 6.42
N ASP A 80 -12.00 -9.51 7.22
CA ASP A 80 -13.16 -8.79 7.78
C ASP A 80 -12.84 -7.85 8.94
N GLY A 81 -11.66 -7.96 9.51
CA GLY A 81 -11.24 -7.11 10.63
C GLY A 81 -12.03 -7.32 11.92
N VAL A 82 -12.66 -8.49 12.13
CA VAL A 82 -13.43 -8.75 13.34
C VAL A 82 -12.53 -9.11 14.52
N ARG A 83 -11.59 -10.04 14.35
CA ARG A 83 -10.78 -10.56 15.45
C ARG A 83 -9.35 -10.01 15.52
N GLY A 84 -8.77 -9.60 14.38
CA GLY A 84 -7.36 -9.26 14.27
C GLY A 84 -6.41 -10.46 14.31
N GLY A 85 -5.11 -10.22 14.18
CA GLY A 85 -4.07 -11.26 14.21
C GLY A 85 -4.22 -12.29 13.08
N PHE A 86 -4.69 -11.85 11.90
CA PHE A 86 -4.98 -12.74 10.78
C PHE A 86 -3.73 -13.40 10.22
N SER A 87 -3.78 -14.72 10.06
CA SER A 87 -2.80 -15.51 9.34
C SER A 87 -3.24 -15.75 7.89
N GLU A 88 -2.32 -16.22 7.04
CA GLU A 88 -2.62 -16.50 5.62
C GLU A 88 -3.63 -17.64 5.41
N SER A 89 -3.79 -18.52 6.41
CA SER A 89 -4.77 -19.61 6.41
C SER A 89 -6.18 -19.19 6.85
N ASP A 90 -6.32 -17.98 7.37
CA ASP A 90 -7.62 -17.49 7.79
C ASP A 90 -8.52 -17.19 6.59
N LYS A 91 -9.83 -17.34 6.82
CA LYS A 91 -10.84 -17.09 5.79
C LYS A 91 -10.76 -15.63 5.34
N VAL A 92 -10.59 -15.44 4.04
CA VAL A 92 -10.74 -14.15 3.37
C VAL A 92 -12.22 -13.77 3.34
N ASN A 93 -12.55 -12.56 3.78
CA ASN A 93 -13.92 -12.05 3.85
C ASN A 93 -13.92 -10.50 3.82
N PRO A 94 -13.57 -9.90 2.67
CA PRO A 94 -13.45 -8.45 2.55
C PRO A 94 -14.82 -7.77 2.71
N LEU A 95 -14.84 -6.62 3.41
CA LEU A 95 -16.08 -5.88 3.71
C LEU A 95 -16.43 -4.81 2.67
N ASN A 96 -15.51 -4.44 1.79
CA ASN A 96 -15.69 -3.38 0.80
C ASN A 96 -15.13 -3.78 -0.56
N PHE A 97 -15.50 -3.03 -1.59
CA PHE A 97 -15.14 -3.38 -2.96
C PHE A 97 -13.63 -3.28 -3.23
N TYR A 98 -12.90 -2.42 -2.52
CA TYR A 98 -11.43 -2.42 -2.58
C TYR A 98 -10.85 -3.77 -2.18
N GLY A 99 -11.21 -4.27 -0.99
CA GLY A 99 -10.76 -5.58 -0.50
C GLY A 99 -11.18 -6.72 -1.43
N ILE A 100 -12.44 -6.71 -1.92
CA ILE A 100 -12.95 -7.67 -2.90
C ILE A 100 -12.09 -7.66 -4.17
N SER A 101 -11.86 -6.48 -4.76
CA SER A 101 -11.11 -6.35 -6.00
C SER A 101 -9.64 -6.77 -5.87
N LYS A 102 -9.02 -6.50 -4.71
CA LYS A 102 -7.65 -6.96 -4.42
C LYS A 102 -7.58 -8.47 -4.25
N TYR A 103 -8.57 -9.07 -3.58
CA TYR A 103 -8.64 -10.52 -3.43
C TYR A 103 -8.91 -11.24 -4.76
N GLU A 104 -9.79 -10.73 -5.61
CA GLU A 104 -9.99 -11.27 -6.95
C GLU A 104 -8.69 -11.20 -7.78
N GLY A 105 -7.91 -10.11 -7.62
CA GLY A 105 -6.57 -10.03 -8.19
C GLY A 105 -5.61 -11.10 -7.64
N GLU A 106 -5.65 -11.42 -6.33
CA GLU A 106 -4.87 -12.53 -5.76
C GLU A 106 -5.22 -13.88 -6.42
N LEU A 107 -6.51 -14.13 -6.69
CA LEU A 107 -6.96 -15.36 -7.34
C LEU A 107 -6.43 -15.49 -8.79
N GLU A 108 -6.35 -14.38 -9.52
CA GLU A 108 -5.71 -14.34 -10.83
C GLU A 108 -4.21 -14.64 -10.73
N VAL A 109 -3.52 -13.99 -9.80
CA VAL A 109 -2.08 -14.16 -9.57
C VAL A 109 -1.74 -15.59 -9.15
N ALA A 110 -2.59 -16.23 -8.36
CA ALA A 110 -2.40 -17.60 -7.89
C ALA A 110 -2.40 -18.67 -9.00
N LYS A 111 -2.86 -18.32 -10.23
CA LYS A 111 -2.73 -19.19 -11.41
C LYS A 111 -1.29 -19.39 -11.86
N LYS A 112 -0.37 -18.52 -11.43
CA LYS A 112 1.06 -18.61 -11.73
C LYS A 112 1.82 -19.19 -10.54
N GLU A 113 2.33 -20.41 -10.66
CA GLU A 113 2.91 -21.20 -9.56
C GLU A 113 4.04 -20.51 -8.79
N ASN A 114 4.92 -19.76 -9.46
CA ASN A 114 6.03 -19.06 -8.84
C ASN A 114 5.69 -17.65 -8.37
N ALA A 115 4.42 -17.24 -8.40
CA ALA A 115 4.02 -15.91 -7.96
C ALA A 115 4.13 -15.76 -6.43
N LEU A 116 4.44 -14.54 -6.00
CA LEU A 116 4.52 -14.13 -4.61
C LEU A 116 3.50 -13.05 -4.33
N ILE A 117 2.66 -13.24 -3.33
CA ILE A 117 1.60 -12.31 -2.93
C ILE A 117 1.90 -11.80 -1.53
N PHE A 118 1.97 -10.49 -1.35
CA PHE A 118 2.04 -9.87 -0.04
C PHE A 118 0.73 -9.20 0.32
N ARG A 119 0.07 -9.64 1.40
CA ARG A 119 -1.00 -8.92 2.07
C ARG A 119 -0.36 -7.97 3.06
N THR A 120 -0.52 -6.67 2.85
CA THR A 120 0.23 -5.65 3.59
C THR A 120 -0.59 -4.40 3.85
N ASN A 121 -0.12 -3.60 4.81
CA ASN A 121 -0.50 -2.21 5.02
C ASN A 121 0.79 -1.42 5.16
N ILE A 122 0.99 -0.40 4.32
CA ILE A 122 2.24 0.36 4.25
C ILE A 122 2.02 1.84 4.46
N PHE A 123 2.99 2.49 5.08
CA PHE A 123 3.11 3.94 5.12
C PHE A 123 4.53 4.37 4.76
N GLY A 124 4.69 5.60 4.29
CA GLY A 124 6.02 6.09 3.92
C GLY A 124 5.94 7.34 3.09
N TRP A 125 7.07 7.77 2.55
CA TRP A 125 7.17 8.95 1.69
C TRP A 125 6.63 8.65 0.30
N ASN A 126 5.65 9.42 -0.14
CA ASN A 126 5.05 9.25 -1.45
C ASN A 126 5.66 10.23 -2.46
N ILE A 127 5.79 9.73 -3.67
CA ILE A 127 6.29 10.49 -4.82
C ILE A 127 5.18 11.25 -5.56
N GLN A 128 3.93 10.88 -5.34
CA GLN A 128 2.76 11.50 -5.93
C GLN A 128 2.13 12.50 -4.94
N ASN A 129 1.17 13.28 -5.40
CA ASN A 129 0.43 14.23 -4.53
C ASN A 129 -0.48 13.53 -3.50
N LYS A 130 -0.63 12.21 -3.58
CA LYS A 130 -1.38 11.43 -2.58
C LYS A 130 -0.49 11.16 -1.37
N LYS A 131 -0.86 11.67 -0.21
CA LYS A 131 -0.16 11.43 1.06
C LYS A 131 -0.46 10.03 1.60
N SER A 132 0.54 9.37 2.17
CA SER A 132 0.34 8.21 3.06
C SER A 132 -0.23 8.66 4.41
N LEU A 133 -0.74 7.73 5.21
CA LEU A 133 -1.22 8.05 6.56
C LEU A 133 -0.13 8.74 7.41
N GLY A 134 1.13 8.29 7.30
CA GLY A 134 2.25 8.89 8.02
C GLY A 134 2.53 10.33 7.60
N GLU A 135 2.53 10.61 6.30
CA GLU A 135 2.72 11.97 5.76
C GLU A 135 1.56 12.89 6.14
N TRP A 136 0.32 12.40 6.06
CA TRP A 136 -0.84 13.18 6.43
C TRP A 136 -0.80 13.57 7.91
N VAL A 137 -0.53 12.61 8.81
CA VAL A 137 -0.40 12.92 10.26
C VAL A 137 0.70 13.96 10.48
N LEU A 138 1.86 13.80 9.82
CA LEU A 138 2.99 14.72 9.94
C LEU A 138 2.59 16.15 9.52
N ASP A 139 1.97 16.30 8.36
CA ASP A 139 1.62 17.60 7.81
C ASP A 139 0.56 18.30 8.68
N GLU A 140 -0.44 17.58 9.17
CA GLU A 140 -1.46 18.16 10.06
C GLU A 140 -0.84 18.66 11.38
N LEU A 141 0.06 17.87 11.97
CA LEU A 141 0.72 18.25 13.21
C LEU A 141 1.74 19.39 13.03
N GLN A 142 2.41 19.48 11.89
CA GLN A 142 3.29 20.61 11.55
C GLN A 142 2.53 21.92 11.49
N GLU A 143 1.28 21.88 11.02
CA GLU A 143 0.39 23.04 10.94
C GLU A 143 -0.38 23.29 12.27
N ASN A 144 -0.03 22.60 13.35
CA ASN A 144 -0.73 22.65 14.64
C ASN A 144 -2.25 22.37 14.54
N ARG A 145 -2.68 21.57 13.56
CA ARG A 145 -4.07 21.18 13.44
C ARG A 145 -4.38 19.96 14.30
N ARG A 146 -5.58 19.93 14.87
CA ARG A 146 -6.10 18.76 15.61
C ARG A 146 -6.52 17.69 14.60
N ILE A 147 -6.17 16.45 14.90
CA ILE A 147 -6.54 15.28 14.08
C ILE A 147 -7.29 14.26 14.93
N ASN A 148 -8.20 13.55 14.30
CA ASN A 148 -8.92 12.45 14.91
C ASN A 148 -8.19 11.12 14.63
N GLY A 149 -7.93 10.34 15.67
CA GLY A 149 -7.34 9.01 15.57
C GLY A 149 -8.31 7.95 16.07
N PHE A 150 -8.58 6.91 15.25
CA PHE A 150 -9.46 5.82 15.65
C PHE A 150 -8.79 4.94 16.69
N LYS A 151 -9.32 4.91 17.93
CA LYS A 151 -8.81 4.11 19.05
C LYS A 151 -9.14 2.63 18.95
N ASP A 152 -10.14 2.29 18.15
CA ASP A 152 -10.71 0.96 17.96
C ASP A 152 -10.49 0.37 16.56
N ALA A 153 -9.65 1.03 15.74
CA ALA A 153 -9.20 0.52 14.45
C ALA A 153 -7.70 0.20 14.50
N SER A 154 -7.35 -1.08 14.59
CA SER A 154 -5.96 -1.56 14.67
C SER A 154 -5.42 -2.11 13.34
N PHE A 155 -4.12 -2.01 13.16
CA PHE A 155 -3.40 -2.46 11.96
C PHE A 155 -1.92 -2.69 12.26
N SER A 156 -1.24 -3.43 11.38
CA SER A 156 0.20 -3.73 11.45
C SER A 156 0.94 -3.02 10.30
N SER A 157 0.87 -1.68 10.25
CA SER A 157 1.47 -0.93 9.14
C SER A 157 3.00 -0.94 9.21
N ILE A 158 3.65 -1.17 8.06
CA ILE A 158 5.11 -1.22 7.93
C ILE A 158 5.63 -0.07 7.06
N TYR A 159 6.82 0.42 7.37
CA TYR A 159 7.45 1.47 6.57
C TYR A 159 7.83 0.97 5.17
N THR A 160 7.52 1.76 4.14
CA THR A 160 7.68 1.37 2.72
C THR A 160 9.10 0.92 2.37
N LEU A 161 10.15 1.55 2.89
CA LEU A 161 11.53 1.14 2.61
C LEU A 161 11.92 -0.16 3.32
N GLU A 162 11.36 -0.44 4.50
CA GLU A 162 11.52 -1.75 5.15
C GLU A 162 10.78 -2.84 4.35
N PHE A 163 9.58 -2.52 3.84
CA PHE A 163 8.88 -3.43 2.94
C PHE A 163 9.66 -3.71 1.65
N ALA A 164 10.31 -2.69 1.06
CA ALA A 164 11.17 -2.88 -0.11
C ALA A 164 12.37 -3.83 0.19
N ARG A 165 12.99 -3.73 1.37
CA ARG A 165 14.03 -4.67 1.82
C ARG A 165 13.51 -6.09 1.94
N ILE A 166 12.31 -6.25 2.49
CA ILE A 166 11.67 -7.55 2.62
C ILE A 166 11.41 -8.17 1.26
N ILE A 167 10.95 -7.38 0.28
CA ILE A 167 10.78 -7.83 -1.11
C ILE A 167 12.12 -8.32 -1.68
N ASP A 168 13.22 -7.57 -1.52
CA ASP A 168 14.55 -7.99 -2.00
C ASP A 168 15.00 -9.31 -1.38
N ILE A 169 14.83 -9.47 -0.06
CA ILE A 169 15.18 -10.73 0.64
C ILE A 169 14.30 -11.89 0.13
N ALA A 170 12.99 -11.65 -0.06
CA ALA A 170 12.07 -12.66 -0.56
C ALA A 170 12.40 -13.11 -2.00
N ILE A 171 12.84 -12.18 -2.84
CA ILE A 171 13.36 -12.47 -4.20
C ILE A 171 14.58 -13.35 -4.12
N ARG A 172 15.60 -12.99 -3.31
CA ARG A 172 16.84 -13.74 -3.15
C ARG A 172 16.62 -15.15 -2.59
N LYS A 173 15.58 -15.33 -1.78
CA LYS A 173 15.16 -16.62 -1.22
C LYS A 173 14.18 -17.38 -2.09
N ASP A 174 13.86 -16.85 -3.26
CA ASP A 174 12.89 -17.40 -4.22
C ASP A 174 11.54 -17.79 -3.59
N LEU A 175 11.02 -16.94 -2.70
CA LEU A 175 9.73 -17.20 -2.06
C LEU A 175 8.59 -17.15 -3.06
N SER A 176 7.62 -18.04 -2.90
CA SER A 176 6.35 -18.05 -3.66
C SER A 176 5.16 -18.33 -2.73
N GLY A 177 3.95 -18.03 -3.20
CA GLY A 177 2.71 -18.16 -2.43
C GLY A 177 2.32 -16.89 -1.71
N VAL A 178 1.42 -16.99 -0.74
CA VAL A 178 0.84 -15.85 0.00
C VAL A 178 1.53 -15.65 1.33
N TYR A 179 1.88 -14.42 1.64
CA TYR A 179 2.46 -14.01 2.92
C TYR A 179 1.82 -12.71 3.43
N ASN A 180 1.48 -12.69 4.70
CA ASN A 180 1.19 -11.45 5.41
C ASN A 180 2.50 -10.71 5.71
N CYS A 181 2.56 -9.42 5.38
CA CYS A 181 3.71 -8.56 5.59
C CYS A 181 3.28 -7.25 6.24
N GLY A 182 3.66 -7.05 7.47
CA GLY A 182 3.37 -5.85 8.26
C GLY A 182 4.42 -5.68 9.34
N SER A 183 4.23 -4.75 10.25
CA SER A 183 5.02 -4.68 11.47
C SER A 183 4.81 -5.94 12.32
N ALA A 184 5.82 -6.29 13.13
CA ALA A 184 5.80 -7.47 14.02
C ALA A 184 4.75 -7.36 15.14
N ASP A 185 4.24 -6.16 15.38
CA ASP A 185 3.19 -5.81 16.32
C ASP A 185 2.08 -5.01 15.62
N ALA A 186 1.11 -4.57 16.39
CA ALA A 186 0.00 -3.75 15.91
C ALA A 186 -0.26 -2.58 16.86
N CYS A 187 -0.87 -1.53 16.33
CA CYS A 187 -1.41 -0.45 17.13
C CYS A 187 -2.71 0.07 16.51
N SER A 188 -3.48 0.85 17.26
CA SER A 188 -4.61 1.59 16.71
C SER A 188 -4.12 2.77 15.85
N LYS A 189 -4.99 3.28 14.98
CA LYS A 189 -4.66 4.50 14.21
C LYS A 189 -4.42 5.71 15.10
N TYR A 190 -5.10 5.78 16.25
CA TYR A 190 -4.83 6.78 17.28
C TYR A 190 -3.41 6.65 17.85
N GLU A 191 -3.04 5.45 18.31
CA GLU A 191 -1.69 5.20 18.83
C GLU A 191 -0.61 5.45 17.78
N PHE A 192 -0.84 5.08 16.52
CA PHE A 192 0.07 5.37 15.43
C PHE A 192 0.33 6.88 15.26
N ALA A 193 -0.73 7.69 15.28
CA ALA A 193 -0.60 9.14 15.18
C ALA A 193 0.10 9.75 16.41
N VAL A 194 -0.20 9.24 17.63
CA VAL A 194 0.49 9.64 18.85
C VAL A 194 1.99 9.27 18.81
N LYS A 195 2.34 8.10 18.31
CA LYS A 195 3.74 7.67 18.13
C LYS A 195 4.49 8.55 17.11
N ILE A 196 3.85 8.97 16.03
CA ILE A 196 4.42 9.96 15.09
C ILE A 196 4.62 11.30 15.80
N ALA A 197 3.60 11.79 16.53
CA ALA A 197 3.71 13.04 17.28
C ALA A 197 4.90 13.02 18.27
N ASP A 198 5.07 11.92 18.99
CA ASP A 198 6.16 11.72 19.95
C ASP A 198 7.53 11.70 19.26
N CYS A 199 7.67 10.90 18.20
CA CYS A 199 8.91 10.73 17.44
C CYS A 199 9.37 12.04 16.79
N PHE A 200 8.44 12.83 16.24
CA PHE A 200 8.70 14.12 15.58
C PHE A 200 8.65 15.31 16.55
N ARG A 201 8.38 15.08 17.83
CA ARG A 201 8.33 16.10 18.91
C ARG A 201 7.22 17.13 18.73
N PHE A 202 6.06 16.69 18.26
CA PHE A 202 4.83 17.49 18.24
C PHE A 202 4.00 17.28 19.50
N ASP A 203 3.05 18.20 19.74
CA ASP A 203 2.11 18.09 20.85
C ASP A 203 1.13 16.93 20.61
N LYS A 204 1.24 15.88 21.42
CA LYS A 204 0.35 14.71 21.36
C LYS A 204 -1.11 15.06 21.71
N ALA A 205 -1.37 16.18 22.38
CA ALA A 205 -2.73 16.64 22.66
C ALA A 205 -3.51 17.09 21.41
N LEU A 206 -2.80 17.25 20.28
CA LEU A 206 -3.44 17.50 18.98
C LEU A 206 -4.10 16.24 18.40
N VAL A 207 -3.75 15.05 18.86
CA VAL A 207 -4.34 13.79 18.42
C VAL A 207 -5.49 13.41 19.34
N LEU A 208 -6.71 13.43 18.82
CA LEU A 208 -7.92 13.16 19.59
C LEU A 208 -8.39 11.71 19.39
N PRO A 209 -8.58 10.93 20.46
CA PRO A 209 -9.11 9.57 20.35
C PRO A 209 -10.61 9.59 20.06
N ILE A 210 -11.01 8.94 18.98
CA ILE A 210 -12.43 8.77 18.63
C ILE A 210 -12.70 7.30 18.27
N SER A 211 -13.97 6.90 18.20
CA SER A 211 -14.37 5.61 17.67
C SER A 211 -14.53 5.70 16.14
N ILE A 212 -14.17 4.62 15.42
CA ILE A 212 -14.47 4.51 14.00
C ILE A 212 -15.98 4.49 13.73
N ASP A 213 -16.77 4.05 14.70
CA ASP A 213 -18.25 4.04 14.63
C ASP A 213 -18.86 5.46 14.66
N ASP A 214 -18.10 6.47 15.08
CA ASP A 214 -18.55 7.87 15.06
C ASP A 214 -18.53 8.46 13.65
N PHE A 215 -18.00 7.70 12.66
CA PHE A 215 -17.90 8.11 11.26
C PHE A 215 -18.83 7.31 10.35
N ASN A 216 -19.47 8.00 9.43
CA ASN A 216 -20.32 7.40 8.44
C ASN A 216 -19.55 7.23 7.11
N PHE A 217 -18.76 6.15 7.00
CA PHE A 217 -18.10 5.78 5.76
C PHE A 217 -19.10 5.19 4.76
N GLN A 218 -18.92 5.45 3.48
CA GLN A 218 -19.69 4.76 2.43
C GLN A 218 -19.21 3.31 2.27
N ALA A 219 -17.92 3.07 2.40
CA ALA A 219 -17.32 1.76 2.37
C ALA A 219 -17.12 1.23 3.80
N GLU A 220 -17.64 0.05 4.10
CA GLU A 220 -17.47 -0.61 5.39
C GLU A 220 -15.98 -0.85 5.70
N ARG A 221 -15.56 -0.66 6.95
CA ARG A 221 -14.17 -0.76 7.39
C ARG A 221 -14.00 -1.83 8.46
N GLY A 222 -13.05 -2.74 8.26
CA GLY A 222 -12.63 -3.66 9.32
C GLY A 222 -11.94 -2.91 10.46
N LYS A 223 -12.32 -3.25 11.71
CA LYS A 223 -11.74 -2.59 12.89
C LYS A 223 -10.38 -3.15 13.30
N ARG A 224 -10.15 -4.44 13.09
CA ARG A 224 -8.93 -5.13 13.55
C ARG A 224 -8.27 -5.84 12.38
N LEU A 225 -7.47 -5.10 11.63
CA LEU A 225 -6.76 -5.59 10.43
C LEU A 225 -5.29 -5.94 10.71
N ASP A 226 -4.94 -6.14 11.97
CA ASP A 226 -3.61 -6.55 12.37
C ASP A 226 -3.29 -7.96 11.83
N LEU A 227 -2.07 -8.12 11.29
CA LEU A 227 -1.61 -9.30 10.59
C LEU A 227 -0.67 -10.14 11.45
N ASN A 228 -0.81 -11.46 11.41
CA ASN A 228 0.18 -12.40 11.90
C ASN A 228 1.25 -12.61 10.83
N VAL A 229 2.47 -12.19 11.12
CA VAL A 229 3.61 -12.22 10.18
C VAL A 229 4.59 -13.35 10.42
N ASN A 230 4.27 -14.30 11.32
CA ASN A 230 5.19 -15.38 11.73
C ASN A 230 5.62 -16.27 10.57
N LYS A 231 4.72 -16.56 9.62
CA LYS A 231 5.05 -17.34 8.42
C LYS A 231 6.16 -16.69 7.60
N LEU A 232 6.06 -15.39 7.37
CA LEU A 232 7.06 -14.63 6.62
C LEU A 232 8.39 -14.56 7.40
N GLN A 233 8.36 -14.19 8.68
CA GLN A 233 9.56 -14.13 9.52
C GLN A 233 10.33 -15.45 9.53
N GLY A 234 9.62 -16.58 9.64
CA GLY A 234 10.24 -17.91 9.62
C GLY A 234 10.89 -18.28 8.27
N LYS A 235 10.53 -17.60 7.19
CA LYS A 235 11.13 -17.81 5.85
C LYS A 235 12.30 -16.88 5.56
N LEU A 236 12.25 -15.66 6.12
CA LEU A 236 13.23 -14.64 5.78
C LEU A 236 14.54 -14.77 6.58
N ASP A 237 14.56 -15.45 7.72
CA ASP A 237 15.63 -15.34 8.75
C ASP A 237 15.88 -13.87 9.13
N TYR A 238 14.84 -13.07 9.08
CA TYR A 238 14.83 -11.64 9.31
C TYR A 238 13.67 -11.28 10.24
N ARG A 239 13.98 -10.56 11.31
CA ARG A 239 12.95 -10.07 12.22
C ARG A 239 12.30 -8.82 11.64
N LEU A 240 11.01 -8.89 11.41
CA LEU A 240 10.24 -7.73 10.94
C LEU A 240 10.25 -6.61 12.01
N PRO A 241 10.32 -5.34 11.59
CA PRO A 241 10.32 -4.23 12.53
C PRO A 241 8.99 -4.12 13.27
N THR A 242 9.03 -3.54 14.47
CA THR A 242 7.81 -3.07 15.16
C THR A 242 7.29 -1.79 14.51
N VAL A 243 6.05 -1.39 14.86
CA VAL A 243 5.49 -0.09 14.45
C VAL A 243 6.41 1.05 14.89
N ASP A 244 6.93 1.01 16.12
CA ASP A 244 7.86 2.04 16.62
C ASP A 244 9.15 2.09 15.78
N GLN A 245 9.75 0.95 15.48
CA GLN A 245 10.94 0.89 14.63
C GLN A 245 10.67 1.38 13.19
N SER A 246 9.49 1.09 12.66
CA SER A 246 9.04 1.60 11.35
C SER A 246 8.89 3.13 11.36
N ILE A 247 8.34 3.71 12.44
CA ILE A 247 8.21 5.17 12.60
C ILE A 247 9.56 5.82 12.83
N GLU A 248 10.47 5.21 13.59
CA GLU A 248 11.85 5.69 13.74
C GLU A 248 12.61 5.73 12.42
N ALA A 249 12.44 4.70 11.57
CA ALA A 249 13.03 4.68 10.24
C ALA A 249 12.46 5.79 9.34
N PHE A 250 11.14 5.99 9.35
CA PHE A 250 10.45 7.07 8.67
C PHE A 250 10.97 8.47 9.11
N TYR A 251 11.14 8.68 10.43
CA TYR A 251 11.71 9.91 10.97
C TYR A 251 13.16 10.12 10.57
N ARG A 252 14.00 9.08 10.63
CA ARG A 252 15.41 9.15 10.23
C ARG A 252 15.54 9.60 8.79
N ASP A 253 14.73 9.05 7.90
CA ASP A 253 14.77 9.40 6.48
C ASP A 253 14.27 10.83 6.23
N TYR A 254 13.29 11.30 7.02
CA TYR A 254 12.91 12.72 7.06
C TYR A 254 14.08 13.61 7.41
N LYS A 255 14.80 13.28 8.50
CA LYS A 255 15.97 14.06 8.97
C LYS A 255 17.13 14.07 7.98
N CYS A 256 17.26 13.02 7.16
CA CYS A 256 18.25 12.94 6.08
C CYS A 256 17.81 13.66 4.80
N GLY A 257 16.62 14.24 4.74
CA GLY A 257 16.10 14.96 3.57
C GLY A 257 15.62 14.07 2.43
N LEU A 258 15.41 12.78 2.68
CA LEU A 258 14.93 11.81 1.68
C LEU A 258 13.63 12.26 0.97
N PRO A 259 12.60 12.80 1.67
CA PRO A 259 11.37 13.24 1.00
C PRO A 259 11.63 14.29 -0.10
N ASP A 260 12.50 15.27 0.16
CA ASP A 260 12.85 16.30 -0.81
C ASP A 260 13.70 15.75 -1.96
N GLU A 261 14.57 14.79 -1.66
CA GLU A 261 15.36 14.10 -2.69
C GLU A 261 14.46 13.31 -3.63
N ILE A 262 13.51 12.54 -3.10
CA ILE A 262 12.54 11.77 -3.89
C ILE A 262 11.74 12.71 -4.79
N LYS A 263 11.19 13.80 -4.26
CA LYS A 263 10.40 14.78 -5.04
C LYS A 263 11.21 15.45 -6.15
N ARG A 264 12.46 15.84 -5.88
CA ARG A 264 13.37 16.43 -6.89
C ARG A 264 13.70 15.46 -8.02
N ASN A 265 13.98 14.21 -7.69
CA ASN A 265 14.32 13.19 -8.70
C ASN A 265 13.16 12.88 -9.64
N ILE A 266 11.91 13.07 -9.19
CA ILE A 266 10.72 12.81 -10.00
C ILE A 266 10.36 13.98 -10.90
N SER A 267 10.50 15.23 -10.45
CA SER A 267 10.31 16.37 -11.35
C SER A 267 11.20 16.25 -12.59
N THR A 268 12.44 15.78 -12.43
CA THR A 268 13.38 15.53 -13.53
C THR A 268 12.92 14.39 -14.45
N VAL A 269 12.28 13.34 -13.93
CA VAL A 269 11.74 12.21 -14.73
C VAL A 269 10.44 12.61 -15.42
N GLN A 270 9.60 13.42 -14.77
CA GLN A 270 8.35 13.93 -15.35
C GLN A 270 8.58 14.93 -16.49
N GLU A 271 9.61 15.74 -16.42
CA GLU A 271 10.02 16.63 -17.53
C GLU A 271 10.55 15.85 -18.74
N GLN A 272 11.12 14.66 -18.54
CA GLN A 272 11.64 13.80 -19.61
C GLN A 272 10.63 12.80 -20.17
N SER A 273 9.62 12.45 -19.41
CA SER A 273 8.50 11.63 -19.84
C SER A 273 7.23 12.45 -19.65
N ALA A 274 6.54 12.84 -20.73
CA ALA A 274 5.19 13.38 -20.63
C ALA A 274 4.29 12.30 -19.99
N ILE A 275 4.30 12.22 -18.67
CA ILE A 275 3.35 11.42 -17.90
C ILE A 275 2.03 12.13 -18.11
N ILE A 276 1.17 11.55 -18.95
CA ILE A 276 -0.23 11.95 -18.96
C ILE A 276 -0.71 11.61 -17.55
N PRO A 277 -1.13 12.60 -16.75
CA PRO A 277 -1.88 12.30 -15.55
C PRO A 277 -3.02 11.39 -15.98
N TYR A 278 -3.34 10.37 -15.20
CA TYR A 278 -4.55 9.57 -15.39
C TYR A 278 -5.67 10.52 -15.76
N GLY A 279 -5.93 10.61 -17.07
CA GLY A 279 -6.78 11.65 -17.60
C GLY A 279 -8.23 11.33 -17.34
N ARG A 280 -8.72 11.89 -16.32
CA ARG A 280 -10.01 12.56 -16.11
C ARG A 280 -9.92 13.10 -14.71
N GLN A 281 -10.21 14.39 -14.55
CA GLN A 281 -10.42 15.02 -13.25
C GLN A 281 -11.43 14.18 -12.45
N TRP A 282 -10.90 13.28 -11.64
CA TRP A 282 -11.67 12.53 -10.67
C TRP A 282 -11.30 13.15 -9.33
N ILE A 283 -12.24 13.92 -8.78
CA ILE A 283 -12.24 14.52 -7.45
C ILE A 283 -11.59 15.91 -7.41
N ASP A 284 -12.37 16.89 -6.99
CA ASP A 284 -11.93 18.16 -6.44
C ASP A 284 -10.93 17.90 -5.30
N GLU A 285 -9.84 18.67 -5.23
CA GLU A 285 -8.84 18.54 -4.15
C GLU A 285 -9.46 18.68 -2.76
N ASN A 286 -10.62 19.32 -2.65
CA ASN A 286 -11.38 19.46 -1.40
C ASN A 286 -12.02 18.14 -0.95
N ASP A 287 -12.49 17.28 -1.85
CA ASP A 287 -13.06 15.96 -1.50
C ASP A 287 -11.99 15.00 -0.97
N ILE A 288 -10.75 15.14 -1.44
CA ILE A 288 -9.61 14.35 -0.95
C ILE A 288 -9.23 14.78 0.48
N GLN A 289 -9.28 16.06 0.78
CA GLN A 289 -8.97 16.60 2.10
C GLN A 289 -9.97 16.10 3.16
N GLU A 290 -11.25 16.01 2.81
CA GLU A 290 -12.28 15.54 3.72
C GLU A 290 -12.14 14.04 4.05
N VAL A 291 -11.86 13.20 3.04
CA VAL A 291 -11.65 11.75 3.23
C VAL A 291 -10.33 11.44 3.94
N ILE A 292 -9.27 12.20 3.68
CA ILE A 292 -7.98 12.03 4.37
C ILE A 292 -8.08 12.51 5.81
N SER A 293 -8.82 13.59 6.09
CA SER A 293 -9.08 14.07 7.45
C SER A 293 -9.88 13.06 8.30
N LEU A 294 -10.56 12.12 7.65
CA LEU A 294 -11.38 11.07 8.26
C LEU A 294 -10.63 9.71 8.38
N MET A 295 -9.44 9.56 7.80
CA MET A 295 -8.62 8.34 7.90
C MET A 295 -7.72 8.35 9.11
#